data_e10437f73ace61353e1ab4c66e4405bb
#
_entry.id   e10437f73ace61353e1ab4c66e4405bb
#
_cell.length_a   1.000
_cell.length_b   1.000
_cell.length_c   1.000
_cell.angle_alpha   90.00
_cell.angle_beta   90.00
_cell.angle_gamma   90.00
#
_symmetry.space_group_name_H-M   'P 1'
#
loop_
_entity.id
_entity.type
_entity.pdbx_description
1 polymer ?
#
loop_
_entity_poly.entity_id
_entity_poly.type
_entity_poly.pdbx_seq_one_letter_code
_entity_poly.pdbx_strand_id
1 'polypeptide(L)'
;MKKVTTQQLSKIHVLLSQLHLIDQKQHIISSFTNGRETSSKEMTLNEATQLIKHLAASDPCEKMRKKVFALAYNAGIIWGDTWEDKKMNAAKLNQFLLYRGAIKKELSRMNKNELVKVVTQFEYIIQHKGQTEANKATKFLLKELSIPVENSKEARH
;
A
#
# COMPACT_ATOMS: atom_id res chain seq x y z
N MET A 1 -19.35 -28.35 8.63
CA MET A 1 -18.48 -27.16 8.57
C MET A 1 -17.83 -27.06 7.20
N LYS A 2 -17.78 -25.86 6.66
CA LYS A 2 -17.10 -25.63 5.37
C LYS A 2 -15.59 -25.69 5.57
N LYS A 3 -14.90 -26.47 4.73
CA LYS A 3 -13.43 -26.57 4.73
C LYS A 3 -12.78 -25.33 4.11
N VAL A 4 -11.53 -25.11 4.46
CA VAL A 4 -10.66 -24.06 3.91
C VAL A 4 -10.63 -24.11 2.37
N THR A 5 -10.63 -22.93 1.74
CA THR A 5 -10.53 -22.81 0.28
C THR A 5 -9.08 -22.81 -0.19
N THR A 6 -8.86 -23.18 -1.46
CA THR A 6 -7.53 -23.13 -2.10
C THR A 6 -6.92 -21.72 -2.04
N GLN A 7 -7.75 -20.68 -2.21
CA GLN A 7 -7.31 -19.28 -2.11
C GLN A 7 -6.82 -18.92 -0.71
N GLN A 8 -7.54 -19.37 0.34
CA GLN A 8 -7.12 -19.16 1.72
C GLN A 8 -5.83 -19.91 2.03
N LEU A 9 -5.66 -21.13 1.56
CA LEU A 9 -4.42 -21.91 1.71
C LEU A 9 -3.22 -21.18 1.10
N SER A 10 -3.35 -20.70 -0.14
CA SER A 10 -2.31 -19.93 -0.81
C SER A 10 -1.97 -18.67 -0.02
N LYS A 11 -2.98 -17.93 0.47
CA LYS A 11 -2.78 -16.71 1.25
C LYS A 11 -2.08 -16.98 2.58
N ILE A 12 -2.44 -18.03 3.30
CA ILE A 12 -1.77 -18.45 4.54
C ILE A 12 -0.29 -18.74 4.27
N HIS A 13 0.03 -19.49 3.22
CA HIS A 13 1.41 -19.80 2.86
C HIS A 13 2.23 -18.56 2.53
N VAL A 14 1.67 -17.65 1.74
CA VAL A 14 2.34 -16.38 1.39
C VAL A 14 2.62 -15.55 2.64
N LEU A 15 1.63 -15.38 3.53
CA LEU A 15 1.79 -14.61 4.76
C LEU A 15 2.83 -15.24 5.71
N LEU A 16 2.80 -16.55 5.90
CA LEU A 16 3.79 -17.25 6.72
C LEU A 16 5.20 -17.13 6.14
N SER A 17 5.35 -17.17 4.82
CA SER A 17 6.63 -16.94 4.15
C SER A 17 7.13 -15.51 4.34
N GLN A 18 6.28 -14.51 4.15
CA GLN A 18 6.61 -13.10 4.34
C GLN A 18 7.02 -12.76 5.78
N LEU A 19 6.41 -13.42 6.76
CA LEU A 19 6.71 -13.25 8.17
C LEU A 19 7.85 -14.16 8.67
N HIS A 20 8.45 -14.98 7.81
CA HIS A 20 9.47 -15.98 8.17
C HIS A 20 9.00 -16.99 9.25
N LEU A 21 7.71 -17.35 9.21
CA LEU A 21 7.06 -18.26 10.17
C LEU A 21 6.75 -19.65 9.58
N ILE A 22 7.31 -20.00 8.44
CA ILE A 22 7.07 -21.29 7.77
C ILE A 22 7.42 -22.47 8.70
N ASP A 23 8.53 -22.38 9.42
CA ASP A 23 8.99 -23.43 10.33
C ASP A 23 8.05 -23.62 11.54
N GLN A 24 7.33 -22.56 11.91
CA GLN A 24 6.36 -22.57 13.02
C GLN A 24 4.93 -22.87 12.57
N LYS A 25 4.72 -23.14 11.29
CA LYS A 25 3.40 -23.33 10.69
C LYS A 25 2.53 -24.33 11.45
N GLN A 26 3.06 -25.49 11.80
CA GLN A 26 2.32 -26.53 12.51
C GLN A 26 1.83 -26.05 13.88
N HIS A 27 2.70 -25.37 14.62
CA HIS A 27 2.37 -24.82 15.93
C HIS A 27 1.30 -23.72 15.84
N ILE A 28 1.43 -22.84 14.85
CA ILE A 28 0.47 -21.75 14.60
C ILE A 28 -0.90 -22.34 14.25
N ILE A 29 -0.97 -23.32 13.35
CA ILE A 29 -2.23 -23.98 12.95
C ILE A 29 -2.85 -24.68 14.16
N SER A 30 -2.06 -25.39 14.95
CA SER A 30 -2.54 -26.06 16.15
C SER A 30 -3.16 -25.07 17.14
N SER A 31 -2.58 -23.89 17.32
CA SER A 31 -3.13 -22.87 18.21
C SER A 31 -4.48 -22.31 17.72
N PHE A 32 -4.69 -22.18 16.40
CA PHE A 32 -5.96 -21.71 15.83
C PHE A 32 -7.04 -22.78 15.71
N THR A 33 -6.67 -24.05 15.77
CA THR A 33 -7.57 -25.20 15.75
C THR A 33 -7.80 -25.82 17.12
N ASN A 34 -7.34 -25.18 18.20
CA ASN A 34 -7.40 -25.70 19.57
C ASN A 34 -6.73 -27.08 19.72
N GLY A 35 -5.62 -27.30 19.02
CA GLY A 35 -4.87 -28.55 19.07
C GLY A 35 -5.45 -29.69 18.21
N ARG A 36 -6.55 -29.45 17.49
CA ARG A 36 -7.22 -30.47 16.68
C ARG A 36 -6.42 -30.85 15.44
N GLU A 37 -5.80 -29.85 14.79
CA GLU A 37 -5.12 -30.03 13.50
C GLU A 37 -3.78 -29.32 13.47
N THR A 38 -2.84 -29.87 12.73
CA THR A 38 -1.53 -29.28 12.45
C THR A 38 -1.36 -28.93 10.97
N SER A 39 -2.30 -29.35 10.14
CA SER A 39 -2.30 -29.11 8.69
C SER A 39 -3.30 -28.01 8.32
N SER A 40 -2.84 -27.04 7.53
CA SER A 40 -3.71 -25.98 7.02
C SER A 40 -4.85 -26.48 6.13
N LYS A 41 -4.71 -27.65 5.52
CA LYS A 41 -5.75 -28.25 4.65
C LYS A 41 -6.96 -28.74 5.44
N GLU A 42 -6.77 -29.06 6.70
CA GLU A 42 -7.84 -29.60 7.57
C GLU A 42 -8.54 -28.49 8.40
N MET A 43 -8.11 -27.25 8.26
CA MET A 43 -8.76 -26.10 8.89
C MET A 43 -10.16 -25.89 8.33
N THR A 44 -11.06 -25.36 9.16
CA THR A 44 -12.34 -24.84 8.69
C THR A 44 -12.15 -23.48 8.01
N LEU A 45 -13.10 -23.07 7.19
CA LEU A 45 -13.12 -21.76 6.53
C LEU A 45 -13.00 -20.61 7.54
N ASN A 46 -13.64 -20.72 8.69
CA ASN A 46 -13.63 -19.71 9.72
C ASN A 46 -12.26 -19.62 10.43
N GLU A 47 -11.66 -20.73 10.80
CA GLU A 47 -10.32 -20.80 11.39
C GLU A 47 -9.27 -20.22 10.44
N ALA A 48 -9.35 -20.57 9.16
CA ALA A 48 -8.47 -20.02 8.13
C ALA A 48 -8.65 -18.50 7.97
N THR A 49 -9.87 -17.99 8.02
CA THR A 49 -10.16 -16.55 7.97
C THR A 49 -9.56 -15.82 9.17
N GLN A 50 -9.71 -16.38 10.37
CA GLN A 50 -9.13 -15.79 11.59
C GLN A 50 -7.61 -15.81 11.56
N LEU A 51 -7.01 -16.91 11.11
CA LEU A 51 -5.54 -17.01 10.94
C LEU A 51 -5.02 -15.98 9.93
N ILE A 52 -5.65 -15.85 8.77
CA ILE A 52 -5.27 -14.86 7.75
C ILE A 52 -5.35 -13.44 8.34
N LYS A 53 -6.43 -13.12 9.05
CA LYS A 53 -6.61 -11.82 9.70
C LYS A 53 -5.51 -11.53 10.73
N HIS A 54 -5.15 -12.52 11.53
CA HIS A 54 -4.09 -12.41 12.54
C HIS A 54 -2.71 -12.19 11.89
N LEU A 55 -2.37 -12.99 10.89
CA LEU A 55 -1.09 -12.88 10.17
C LEU A 55 -0.98 -11.54 9.41
N ALA A 56 -2.04 -11.11 8.75
CA ALA A 56 -2.08 -9.82 8.05
C ALA A 56 -1.93 -8.63 9.02
N ALA A 57 -2.52 -8.69 10.23
CA ALA A 57 -2.35 -7.66 11.24
C ALA A 57 -0.92 -7.59 11.79
N SER A 58 -0.20 -8.70 11.75
CA SER A 58 1.20 -8.81 12.19
C SER A 58 2.20 -8.43 11.09
N ASP A 59 1.75 -8.28 9.83
CA ASP A 59 2.59 -7.96 8.69
C ASP A 59 2.90 -6.44 8.63
N PRO A 60 4.16 -6.01 8.81
CA PRO A 60 4.55 -4.61 8.65
C PRO A 60 4.30 -4.09 7.23
N CYS A 61 4.39 -4.95 6.22
CA CYS A 61 4.14 -4.59 4.82
C CYS A 61 2.67 -4.22 4.58
N GLU A 62 1.73 -4.86 5.25
CA GLU A 62 0.31 -4.54 5.13
C GLU A 62 -0.01 -3.12 5.64
N LYS A 63 0.58 -2.72 6.75
CA LYS A 63 0.47 -1.36 7.27
C LYS A 63 1.06 -0.33 6.29
N MET A 64 2.19 -0.64 5.68
CA MET A 64 2.82 0.22 4.69
C MET A 64 2.01 0.30 3.40
N ARG A 65 1.41 -0.79 2.94
CA ARG A 65 0.50 -0.79 1.78
C ARG A 65 -0.72 0.11 2.02
N LYS A 66 -1.32 0.04 3.20
CA LYS A 66 -2.41 0.95 3.60
C LYS A 66 -1.96 2.41 3.61
N LYS A 67 -0.75 2.69 4.09
CA LYS A 67 -0.15 4.03 4.06
C LYS A 67 0.01 4.52 2.61
N VAL A 68 0.49 3.67 1.70
CA VAL A 68 0.61 4.02 0.26
C VAL A 68 -0.75 4.38 -0.33
N PHE A 69 -1.82 3.63 -0.04
CA PHE A 69 -3.17 3.99 -0.48
C PHE A 69 -3.61 5.36 0.03
N ALA A 70 -3.41 5.65 1.31
CA ALA A 70 -3.74 6.96 1.90
C ALA A 70 -2.96 8.09 1.23
N LEU A 71 -1.67 7.90 0.98
CA LEU A 71 -0.83 8.87 0.28
C LEU A 71 -1.25 9.06 -1.18
N ALA A 72 -1.68 7.99 -1.86
CA ALA A 72 -2.18 8.07 -3.22
C ALA A 72 -3.48 8.90 -3.32
N TYR A 73 -4.37 8.82 -2.33
CA TYR A 73 -5.52 9.72 -2.20
C TYR A 73 -5.08 11.18 -2.02
N ASN A 74 -4.16 11.44 -1.11
CA ASN A 74 -3.64 12.79 -0.87
C ASN A 74 -2.92 13.37 -2.09
N ALA A 75 -2.24 12.54 -2.86
CA ALA A 75 -1.58 12.94 -4.10
C ALA A 75 -2.56 13.18 -5.27
N GLY A 76 -3.83 12.77 -5.13
CA GLY A 76 -4.84 12.88 -6.17
C GLY A 76 -4.68 11.86 -7.30
N ILE A 77 -3.94 10.77 -7.07
CA ILE A 77 -3.76 9.68 -8.04
C ILE A 77 -4.98 8.77 -8.06
N ILE A 78 -5.61 8.58 -6.91
CA ILE A 78 -6.85 7.84 -6.73
C ILE A 78 -7.88 8.71 -5.99
N TRP A 79 -9.16 8.45 -6.22
CA TRP A 79 -10.27 9.21 -5.63
C TRP A 79 -11.54 8.39 -5.56
N GLY A 80 -12.52 8.88 -4.79
CA GLY A 80 -13.84 8.29 -4.61
C GLY A 80 -13.91 7.30 -3.45
N ASP A 81 -15.11 7.15 -2.88
CA ASP A 81 -15.38 6.35 -1.69
C ASP A 81 -16.32 5.17 -1.93
N THR A 82 -16.93 5.08 -3.13
CA THR A 82 -17.83 3.97 -3.46
C THR A 82 -17.06 2.64 -3.53
N TRP A 83 -17.78 1.53 -3.42
CA TRP A 83 -17.16 0.20 -3.56
C TRP A 83 -16.53 0.00 -4.95
N GLU A 84 -17.16 0.51 -5.98
CA GLU A 84 -16.66 0.50 -7.36
C GLU A 84 -15.39 1.34 -7.51
N ASP A 85 -15.36 2.53 -6.90
CA ASP A 85 -14.18 3.39 -6.87
C ASP A 85 -12.99 2.68 -6.20
N LYS A 86 -13.21 2.04 -5.06
CA LYS A 86 -12.16 1.29 -4.35
C LYS A 86 -11.56 0.17 -5.18
N LYS A 87 -12.39 -0.56 -5.92
CA LYS A 87 -11.94 -1.61 -6.84
C LYS A 87 -11.12 -1.02 -8.00
N MET A 88 -11.59 0.06 -8.60
CA MET A 88 -10.89 0.77 -9.68
C MET A 88 -9.61 1.44 -9.18
N ASN A 89 -9.61 1.97 -7.97
CA ASN A 89 -8.46 2.63 -7.38
C ASN A 89 -7.26 1.71 -7.19
N ALA A 90 -7.48 0.45 -6.82
CA ALA A 90 -6.41 -0.54 -6.75
C ALA A 90 -5.74 -0.74 -8.12
N ALA A 91 -6.52 -0.84 -9.19
CA ALA A 91 -6.01 -0.96 -10.56
C ALA A 91 -5.28 0.31 -11.02
N LYS A 92 -5.83 1.50 -10.75
CA LYS A 92 -5.21 2.79 -11.07
C LYS A 92 -3.87 2.98 -10.35
N LEU A 93 -3.82 2.63 -9.07
CA LEU A 93 -2.60 2.71 -8.27
C LEU A 93 -1.52 1.78 -8.83
N ASN A 94 -1.87 0.52 -9.11
CA ASN A 94 -0.93 -0.42 -9.70
C ASN A 94 -0.43 0.04 -11.07
N GLN A 95 -1.30 0.59 -11.91
CA GLN A 95 -0.93 1.16 -13.19
C GLN A 95 0.07 2.33 -13.01
N PHE A 96 -0.20 3.25 -12.08
CA PHE A 96 0.72 4.33 -11.76
C PHE A 96 2.09 3.79 -11.30
N LEU A 97 2.11 2.81 -10.41
CA LEU A 97 3.34 2.22 -9.89
C LEU A 97 4.16 1.53 -10.99
N LEU A 98 3.52 0.81 -11.90
CA LEU A 98 4.19 0.13 -13.01
C LEU A 98 4.82 1.11 -14.01
N TYR A 99 4.16 2.24 -14.29
CA TYR A 99 4.63 3.20 -15.30
C TYR A 99 5.49 4.33 -14.72
N ARG A 100 5.14 4.84 -13.55
CA ARG A 100 5.77 6.03 -12.92
C ARG A 100 6.32 5.80 -11.53
N GLY A 101 6.15 4.61 -10.97
CA GLY A 101 6.63 4.27 -9.63
C GLY A 101 8.16 4.23 -9.58
N ALA A 102 8.71 4.57 -8.42
CA ALA A 102 10.13 4.36 -8.11
C ALA A 102 10.50 2.88 -8.18
N ILE A 103 9.56 2.02 -7.83
CA ILE A 103 9.62 0.57 -8.00
C ILE A 103 8.53 0.16 -8.98
N LYS A 104 8.92 -0.43 -10.11
CA LYS A 104 8.00 -0.85 -11.17
C LYS A 104 7.43 -2.23 -10.90
N LYS A 105 6.64 -2.33 -9.84
CA LYS A 105 5.93 -3.54 -9.42
C LYS A 105 4.53 -3.20 -8.92
N GLU A 106 3.66 -4.19 -8.93
CA GLU A 106 2.38 -4.10 -8.23
C GLU A 106 2.59 -3.99 -6.72
N LEU A 107 1.74 -3.21 -6.04
CA LEU A 107 1.84 -2.94 -4.61
C LEU A 107 1.87 -4.22 -3.76
N SER A 108 1.07 -5.23 -4.13
CA SER A 108 0.98 -6.52 -3.42
C SER A 108 2.27 -7.35 -3.47
N ARG A 109 3.12 -7.09 -4.46
CA ARG A 109 4.38 -7.83 -4.68
C ARG A 109 5.60 -7.14 -4.09
N MET A 110 5.44 -5.95 -3.54
CA MET A 110 6.54 -5.17 -2.98
C MET A 110 6.94 -5.68 -1.60
N ASN A 111 8.24 -5.76 -1.35
CA ASN A 111 8.80 -6.00 -0.02
C ASN A 111 8.88 -4.70 0.80
N LYS A 112 9.28 -4.80 2.07
CA LYS A 112 9.35 -3.66 2.99
C LYS A 112 10.25 -2.53 2.46
N ASN A 113 11.42 -2.84 1.94
CA ASN A 113 12.37 -1.85 1.43
C ASN A 113 11.84 -1.13 0.19
N GLU A 114 11.17 -1.86 -0.69
CA GLU A 114 10.51 -1.30 -1.88
C GLU A 114 9.35 -0.39 -1.50
N LEU A 115 8.54 -0.79 -0.51
CA LEU A 115 7.44 0.01 0.02
C LEU A 115 7.93 1.33 0.64
N VAL A 116 9.06 1.32 1.36
CA VAL A 116 9.68 2.55 1.89
C VAL A 116 9.99 3.54 0.76
N LYS A 117 10.56 3.07 -0.34
CA LYS A 117 10.88 3.90 -1.51
C LYS A 117 9.63 4.49 -2.14
N VAL A 118 8.56 3.70 -2.25
CA VAL A 118 7.28 4.16 -2.78
C VAL A 118 6.65 5.20 -1.86
N VAL A 119 6.65 4.98 -0.56
CA VAL A 119 6.16 5.97 0.42
C VAL A 119 6.91 7.29 0.28
N THR A 120 8.23 7.25 0.20
CA THR A 120 9.06 8.45 0.00
C THR A 120 8.71 9.18 -1.29
N GLN A 121 8.49 8.43 -2.38
CA GLN A 121 8.07 9.01 -3.67
C GLN A 121 6.73 9.74 -3.55
N PHE A 122 5.73 9.13 -2.90
CA PHE A 122 4.42 9.77 -2.74
C PHE A 122 4.47 11.00 -1.83
N GLU A 123 5.23 10.94 -0.75
CA GLU A 123 5.47 12.09 0.14
C GLU A 123 6.11 13.26 -0.64
N TYR A 124 7.08 12.97 -1.49
CA TYR A 124 7.69 13.96 -2.38
C TYR A 124 6.69 14.57 -3.37
N ILE A 125 5.85 13.75 -4.01
CA ILE A 125 4.80 14.22 -4.94
C ILE A 125 3.83 15.15 -4.23
N ILE A 126 3.37 14.79 -3.03
CA ILE A 126 2.43 15.60 -2.24
C ILE A 126 3.06 16.95 -1.86
N GLN A 127 4.30 16.95 -1.42
CA GLN A 127 5.04 18.17 -1.05
C GLN A 127 5.22 19.10 -2.26
N HIS A 128 5.61 18.56 -3.41
CA HIS A 128 5.78 19.37 -4.63
C HIS A 128 4.47 19.87 -5.21
N LYS A 129 3.39 19.10 -5.12
CA LYS A 129 2.06 19.55 -5.54
C LYS A 129 1.61 20.77 -4.74
N GLY A 130 1.76 20.74 -3.43
CA GLY A 130 1.44 21.88 -2.56
C GLY A 130 2.27 23.12 -2.89
N GLN A 131 3.58 22.97 -3.12
CA GLN A 131 4.47 24.07 -3.51
C GLN A 131 4.11 24.66 -4.88
N THR A 132 3.78 23.82 -5.85
CA THR A 132 3.40 24.25 -7.20
C THR A 132 2.10 25.06 -7.17
N GLU A 133 1.11 24.62 -6.41
CA GLU A 133 -0.15 25.34 -6.24
C GLU A 133 0.04 26.67 -5.51
N ALA A 134 0.82 26.71 -4.45
CA ALA A 134 1.17 27.92 -3.74
C ALA A 134 1.92 28.90 -4.64
N ASN A 135 2.89 28.44 -5.43
CA ASN A 135 3.62 29.26 -6.38
C ASN A 135 2.72 29.83 -7.49
N LYS A 136 1.76 29.05 -8.00
CA LYS A 136 0.79 29.53 -8.97
C LYS A 136 -0.10 30.63 -8.38
N ALA A 137 -0.62 30.42 -7.18
CA ALA A 137 -1.44 31.41 -6.47
C ALA A 137 -0.65 32.70 -6.20
N THR A 138 0.60 32.59 -5.75
CA THR A 138 1.48 33.74 -5.53
C THR A 138 1.77 34.52 -6.83
N LYS A 139 2.07 33.82 -7.91
CA LYS A 139 2.27 34.45 -9.25
C LYS A 139 1.04 35.17 -9.73
N PHE A 140 -0.14 34.58 -9.54
CA PHE A 140 -1.41 35.20 -9.91
C PHE A 140 -1.65 36.49 -9.13
N LEU A 141 -1.47 36.45 -7.80
CA LEU A 141 -1.60 37.62 -6.93
C LEU A 141 -0.60 38.73 -7.27
N LEU A 142 0.65 38.37 -7.53
CA LEU A 142 1.68 39.36 -7.94
C LEU A 142 1.32 40.00 -9.28
N LYS A 143 0.76 39.26 -10.21
CA LYS A 143 0.30 39.79 -11.49
C LYS A 143 -0.88 40.76 -11.33
N GLU A 144 -1.83 40.43 -10.45
CA GLU A 144 -3.00 41.29 -10.14
C GLU A 144 -2.56 42.59 -9.47
N LEU A 145 -1.57 42.55 -8.59
CA LEU A 145 -1.02 43.70 -7.90
C LEU A 145 -0.01 44.50 -8.73
N SER A 146 0.23 44.13 -9.98
CA SER A 146 1.22 44.74 -10.90
C SER A 146 2.63 44.82 -10.33
N ILE A 147 2.99 43.89 -9.45
CA ILE A 147 4.34 43.78 -8.90
C ILE A 147 5.21 43.01 -9.88
N PRO A 148 6.40 43.55 -10.29
CA PRO A 148 7.31 42.84 -11.16
C PRO A 148 7.82 41.56 -10.51
N VAL A 149 7.65 40.42 -11.19
CA VAL A 149 8.20 39.14 -10.75
C VAL A 149 9.66 39.10 -11.21
N GLU A 150 10.60 39.28 -10.28
CA GLU A 150 12.00 39.01 -10.56
C GLU A 150 12.19 37.53 -10.82
N ASN A 151 12.56 37.20 -12.04
CA ASN A 151 12.97 35.83 -12.39
C ASN A 151 14.34 35.59 -11.72
N SER A 152 14.32 34.92 -10.59
CA SER A 152 15.54 34.42 -9.93
C SER A 152 16.13 33.25 -10.76
N LYS A 153 16.59 33.57 -11.98
CA LYS A 153 17.33 32.65 -12.85
C LYS A 153 18.82 32.95 -12.87
N GLU A 154 19.34 33.62 -11.87
CA GLU A 154 20.78 33.91 -11.77
C GLU A 154 21.29 33.48 -10.40
N ALA A 155 21.70 32.25 -10.26
CA ALA A 155 22.76 31.79 -9.35
C ALA A 155 23.04 30.31 -9.55
N ARG A 156 23.56 29.93 -10.72
CA ARG A 156 24.30 28.68 -10.89
C ARG A 156 25.57 29.00 -11.67
N HIS A 157 26.60 29.36 -10.93
CA HIS A 157 27.98 29.19 -11.35
C HIS A 157 28.58 28.05 -10.57
#